data_ba12e42f294974c22dcd39ee2618120d
#
_entry.id   ba12e42f294974c22dcd39ee2618120d
#
_cell.length_a   1.000
_cell.length_b   1.000
_cell.length_c   1.000
_cell.angle_alpha   90.00
_cell.angle_beta   90.00
_cell.angle_gamma   90.00
#
_symmetry.space_group_name_H-M   'P 1'
#
loop_
_entity.id
_entity.type
_entity.pdbx_description
1 polymer ?
#
loop_
_entity_poly.entity_id
_entity_poly.type
_entity_poly.pdbx_seq_one_letter_code
_entity_poly.pdbx_strand_id
1 'polypeptide(L)'
;MFDVYFKNGASLSIPEEKLSEISKAYHNRANQLGLVVDEKFRNLNGLKMQIGCIHYVVTQGKSGLSGASSLFYKTYELFRNEPARFRKIADDFHEKYYE
;
A
#
# COMPACT_ATOMS: atom_id res chain seq x y z
N MET A 1 -1.18 0.75 2.07
CA MET A 1 0.11 0.13 1.67
C MET A 1 1.31 0.95 2.11
N PHE A 2 1.32 2.25 1.84
CA PHE A 2 2.45 3.10 2.26
C PHE A 2 2.70 3.06 3.76
N ASP A 3 1.65 3.09 4.58
CA ASP A 3 1.82 3.07 6.03
C ASP A 3 2.45 1.76 6.51
N VAL A 4 2.05 0.63 5.94
CA VAL A 4 2.66 -0.69 6.26
C VAL A 4 4.12 -0.71 5.84
N TYR A 5 4.42 -0.19 4.66
CA TYR A 5 5.79 -0.09 4.17
C TYR A 5 6.68 0.72 5.15
N PHE A 6 6.21 1.89 5.58
CA PHE A 6 6.97 2.73 6.50
C PHE A 6 7.06 2.12 7.90
N LYS A 7 6.00 1.48 8.40
CA LYS A 7 6.03 0.78 9.69
C LYS A 7 6.99 -0.40 9.69
N ASN A 8 7.30 -0.95 8.51
CA ASN A 8 8.26 -2.04 8.34
C ASN A 8 9.68 -1.53 8.05
N GLY A 9 10.00 -0.30 8.42
CA GLY A 9 11.33 0.26 8.25
C GLY A 9 11.70 0.66 6.84
N ALA A 10 10.71 0.96 5.98
CA ALA A 10 10.91 1.33 4.58
C ALA A 10 11.72 0.27 3.81
N SER A 11 11.40 -1.00 4.02
CA SER A 11 12.10 -2.15 3.45
C SER A 11 11.22 -2.90 2.47
N LEU A 12 11.84 -3.51 1.45
CA LEU A 12 11.18 -4.43 0.52
C LEU A 12 10.73 -5.73 1.20
N SER A 13 11.35 -6.08 2.32
CA SER A 13 11.10 -7.35 3.02
C SER A 13 9.92 -7.24 3.97
N ILE A 14 8.71 -7.15 3.43
CA ILE A 14 7.50 -7.15 4.23
C ILE A 14 7.05 -8.60 4.44
N PRO A 15 6.78 -9.03 5.69
CA PRO A 15 6.31 -10.39 5.96
C PRO A 15 5.02 -10.71 5.21
N GLU A 16 4.88 -11.95 4.73
CA GLU A 16 3.70 -12.39 4.00
C GLU A 16 2.41 -12.24 4.82
N GLU A 17 2.49 -12.40 6.14
CA GLU A 17 1.35 -12.19 7.03
C GLU A 17 0.80 -10.77 6.91
N LYS A 18 1.68 -9.78 6.82
CA LYS A 18 1.29 -8.39 6.64
C LYS A 18 0.68 -8.15 5.25
N LEU A 19 1.25 -8.76 4.23
CA LEU A 19 0.69 -8.68 2.88
C LEU A 19 -0.68 -9.35 2.80
N SER A 20 -0.87 -10.47 3.49
CA SER A 20 -2.18 -11.14 3.56
C SER A 20 -3.23 -10.27 4.23
N GLU A 21 -2.88 -9.56 5.29
CA GLU A 21 -3.78 -8.61 5.97
C GLU A 21 -4.18 -7.47 5.01
N ILE A 22 -3.23 -6.95 4.24
CA ILE A 22 -3.50 -5.91 3.26
C ILE A 22 -4.43 -6.42 2.17
N SER A 23 -4.16 -7.61 1.64
CA SER A 23 -5.00 -8.24 0.62
C SER A 23 -6.44 -8.39 1.12
N LYS A 24 -6.62 -8.87 2.33
CA LYS A 24 -7.93 -9.03 2.97
C LYS A 24 -8.64 -7.68 3.10
N ALA A 25 -7.92 -6.64 3.51
CA ALA A 25 -8.51 -5.31 3.64
C ALA A 25 -9.00 -4.76 2.29
N TYR A 26 -8.24 -4.96 1.21
CA TYR A 26 -8.68 -4.56 -0.12
C TYR A 26 -9.90 -5.35 -0.60
N HIS A 27 -9.97 -6.65 -0.30
CA HIS A 27 -11.14 -7.46 -0.62
C HIS A 27 -12.36 -7.00 0.18
N ASN A 28 -12.20 -6.67 1.45
CA ASN A 28 -13.27 -6.12 2.28
C ASN A 28 -13.80 -4.80 1.71
N ARG A 29 -12.89 -3.93 1.27
CA ARG A 29 -13.28 -2.66 0.64
C ARG A 29 -14.08 -2.90 -0.64
N ALA A 30 -13.62 -3.82 -1.49
CA ALA A 30 -14.33 -4.15 -2.74
C ALA A 30 -15.72 -4.68 -2.43
N ASN A 31 -15.88 -5.56 -1.44
CA ASN A 31 -17.17 -6.10 -1.03
C ASN A 31 -18.10 -4.99 -0.52
N GLN A 32 -17.60 -4.09 0.31
CA GLN A 32 -18.40 -2.97 0.84
C GLN A 32 -18.86 -2.02 -0.25
N LEU A 33 -18.07 -1.85 -1.29
CA LEU A 33 -18.40 -0.99 -2.43
C LEU A 33 -19.24 -1.71 -3.49
N GLY A 34 -19.55 -3.00 -3.29
CA GLY A 34 -20.33 -3.80 -4.23
C GLY A 34 -19.57 -4.15 -5.50
N LEU A 35 -18.26 -4.13 -5.47
CA LEU A 35 -17.41 -4.47 -6.62
C LEU A 35 -17.25 -5.99 -6.72
N VAL A 36 -17.33 -6.51 -7.96
CA VAL A 36 -17.04 -7.92 -8.23
C VAL A 36 -15.59 -8.02 -8.66
N VAL A 37 -14.80 -8.78 -7.91
CA VAL A 37 -13.37 -8.97 -8.17
C VAL A 37 -13.06 -10.46 -8.19
N ASP A 38 -12.02 -10.86 -8.96
CA ASP A 38 -11.58 -12.26 -8.99
C ASP A 38 -10.58 -12.56 -7.86
N GLU A 39 -10.16 -13.83 -7.79
CA GLU A 39 -9.19 -14.28 -6.76
C GLU A 39 -7.82 -13.62 -6.91
N LYS A 40 -7.48 -13.12 -8.09
CA LYS A 40 -6.19 -12.45 -8.34
C LYS A 40 -6.18 -10.99 -7.93
N PHE A 41 -7.36 -10.42 -7.60
CA PHE A 41 -7.43 -9.03 -7.16
C PHE A 41 -6.62 -8.84 -5.90
N ARG A 42 -5.63 -7.94 -5.96
CA ARG A 42 -4.75 -7.62 -4.83
C ARG A 42 -4.13 -8.87 -4.17
N ASN A 43 -3.73 -9.85 -4.98
CA ASN A 43 -3.05 -11.04 -4.48
C ASN A 43 -1.63 -10.72 -4.00
N LEU A 44 -0.97 -11.68 -3.34
CA LEU A 44 0.35 -11.45 -2.74
C LEU A 44 1.41 -11.01 -3.75
N ASN A 45 1.43 -11.61 -4.95
CA ASN A 45 2.39 -11.24 -5.98
C ASN A 45 2.19 -9.81 -6.46
N GLY A 46 0.94 -9.40 -6.68
CA GLY A 46 0.61 -8.03 -7.06
C GLY A 46 0.99 -7.03 -5.99
N LEU A 47 0.77 -7.36 -4.71
CA LEU A 47 1.15 -6.51 -3.59
C LEU A 47 2.67 -6.38 -3.46
N LYS A 48 3.41 -7.47 -3.66
CA LYS A 48 4.88 -7.43 -3.68
C LYS A 48 5.42 -6.49 -4.77
N MET A 49 4.80 -6.52 -5.95
CA MET A 49 5.15 -5.60 -7.03
C MET A 49 4.86 -4.15 -6.67
N GLN A 50 3.72 -3.89 -6.02
CA GLN A 50 3.39 -2.54 -5.56
C GLN A 50 4.37 -2.04 -4.49
N ILE A 51 4.79 -2.89 -3.57
CA ILE A 51 5.82 -2.53 -2.59
C ILE A 51 7.13 -2.18 -3.29
N GLY A 52 7.50 -2.92 -4.33
CA GLY A 52 8.66 -2.60 -5.16
C GLY A 52 8.56 -1.21 -5.79
N CYS A 53 7.39 -0.84 -6.31
CA CYS A 53 7.13 0.48 -6.87
C CYS A 53 7.20 1.58 -5.81
N ILE A 54 6.66 1.34 -4.62
CA ILE A 54 6.75 2.28 -3.50
C ILE A 54 8.21 2.51 -3.13
N HIS A 55 8.99 1.44 -3.03
CA HIS A 55 10.41 1.54 -2.70
C HIS A 55 11.17 2.35 -3.76
N TYR A 56 10.84 2.17 -5.04
CA TYR A 56 11.42 2.96 -6.12
C TYR A 56 11.15 4.45 -5.95
N VAL A 57 9.92 4.82 -5.60
CA VAL A 57 9.52 6.21 -5.36
C VAL A 57 10.27 6.79 -4.15
N VAL A 58 10.31 6.05 -3.05
CA VAL A 58 10.93 6.51 -1.79
C VAL A 58 12.45 6.66 -1.94
N THR A 59 13.10 5.77 -2.70
CA THR A 59 14.54 5.82 -2.93
C THR A 59 14.93 6.73 -4.10
N GLN A 60 13.97 7.41 -4.71
CA GLN A 60 14.21 8.30 -5.86
C GLN A 60 14.83 7.57 -7.04
N GLY A 61 14.37 6.36 -7.29
CA GLY A 61 14.80 5.54 -8.42
C GLY A 61 16.07 4.74 -8.20
N LYS A 62 16.62 4.74 -6.99
CA LYS A 62 17.88 4.03 -6.69
C LYS A 62 17.69 2.52 -6.51
N SER A 63 16.50 2.09 -6.09
CA SER A 63 16.20 0.70 -5.82
C SER A 63 14.71 0.44 -5.97
N GLY A 64 14.32 -0.79 -6.28
CA GLY A 64 12.93 -1.19 -6.44
C GLY A 64 12.54 -1.33 -7.90
N LEU A 65 11.24 -1.29 -8.19
CA LEU A 65 10.68 -1.46 -9.53
C LEU A 65 10.28 -0.12 -10.13
N SER A 66 10.74 0.15 -11.36
CA SER A 66 10.28 1.30 -12.14
C SER A 66 8.83 1.11 -12.58
N GLY A 67 8.19 2.18 -13.05
CA GLY A 67 6.80 2.12 -13.53
C GLY A 67 5.75 2.48 -12.48
N ALA A 68 6.17 3.11 -11.38
CA ALA A 68 5.24 3.62 -10.38
C ALA A 68 4.31 4.67 -11.01
N SER A 69 3.01 4.60 -10.66
CA SER A 69 2.03 5.58 -11.14
C SER A 69 2.22 6.94 -10.46
N SER A 70 1.64 7.98 -11.07
CA SER A 70 1.64 9.32 -10.46
C SER A 70 1.00 9.33 -9.07
N LEU A 71 0.07 8.42 -8.80
CA LEU A 71 -0.57 8.29 -7.50
C LEU A 71 0.45 7.96 -6.41
N PHE A 72 1.41 7.10 -6.69
CA PHE A 72 2.46 6.75 -5.71
C PHE A 72 3.32 7.97 -5.38
N TYR A 73 3.70 8.78 -6.37
CA TYR A 73 4.46 10.01 -6.13
C TYR A 73 3.66 11.01 -5.29
N LYS A 74 2.38 11.18 -5.61
CA LYS A 74 1.50 12.08 -4.85
C LYS A 74 1.32 11.62 -3.41
N THR A 75 1.18 10.32 -3.19
CA THR A 75 1.03 9.75 -1.84
C THR A 75 2.30 9.95 -1.02
N TYR A 76 3.46 9.78 -1.64
CA TYR A 76 4.73 10.03 -0.97
C TYR A 76 4.90 11.51 -0.60
N GLU A 77 4.54 12.43 -1.50
CA GLU A 77 4.54 13.86 -1.21
C GLU A 77 3.61 14.20 -0.04
N LEU A 78 2.44 13.59 0.00
CA LEU A 78 1.51 13.77 1.12
C LEU A 78 2.14 13.32 2.44
N PHE A 79 2.81 12.17 2.45
CA PHE A 79 3.51 11.68 3.62
C PHE A 79 4.60 12.64 4.09
N ARG A 80 5.36 13.22 3.16
CA ARG A 80 6.47 14.12 3.49
C ARG A 80 6.00 15.50 3.94
N ASN A 81 4.99 16.05 3.27
CA ASN A 81 4.56 17.44 3.46
C ASN A 81 3.43 17.59 4.46
N GLU A 82 2.57 16.59 4.58
CA GLU A 82 1.41 16.59 5.47
C GLU A 82 1.29 15.25 6.20
N PRO A 83 2.25 14.92 7.08
CA PRO A 83 2.26 13.60 7.74
C PRO A 83 1.02 13.34 8.60
N ALA A 84 0.46 14.36 9.23
CA ALA A 84 -0.76 14.19 10.03
C ALA A 84 -1.96 13.80 9.15
N ARG A 85 -2.07 14.40 7.97
CA ARG A 85 -3.14 14.07 7.01
C ARG A 85 -2.95 12.67 6.44
N PHE A 86 -1.73 12.30 6.11
CA PHE A 86 -1.40 10.94 5.67
C PHE A 86 -1.80 9.92 6.74
N ARG A 87 -1.45 10.17 8.00
CA ARG A 87 -1.78 9.30 9.13
C ARG A 87 -3.28 9.13 9.29
N LYS A 88 -4.03 10.22 9.17
CA LYS A 88 -5.49 10.17 9.28
C LYS A 88 -6.11 9.29 8.19
N ILE A 89 -5.65 9.45 6.94
CA ILE A 89 -6.16 8.64 5.82
C ILE A 89 -5.84 7.16 6.04
N ALA A 90 -4.62 6.84 6.48
CA ALA A 90 -4.22 5.46 6.74
C ALA A 90 -5.02 4.86 7.90
N ASP A 91 -5.23 5.60 8.97
CA ASP A 91 -5.99 5.14 10.14
C ASP A 91 -7.47 4.94 9.78
N ASP A 92 -8.07 5.83 8.99
CA ASP A 92 -9.45 5.70 8.52
C ASP A 92 -9.62 4.44 7.67
N PHE A 93 -8.68 4.17 6.77
CA PHE A 93 -8.71 2.94 5.97
C PHE A 93 -8.59 1.70 6.85
N HIS A 94 -7.68 1.73 7.81
CA HIS A 94 -7.45 0.62 8.74
C HIS A 94 -8.72 0.33 9.56
N GLU A 95 -9.34 1.37 10.08
CA GLU A 95 -10.57 1.24 10.88
C GLU A 95 -11.73 0.66 10.06
N LYS A 96 -11.87 1.07 8.79
CA LYS A 96 -12.98 0.64 7.94
C LYS A 96 -12.83 -0.77 7.38
N TYR A 97 -11.63 -1.20 7.04
CA TYR A 97 -11.42 -2.39 6.22
C TYR A 97 -10.58 -3.48 6.87
N TYR A 98 -9.78 -3.17 7.85
CA TYR A 98 -9.09 -4.18 8.66
C TYR A 98 -10.03 -4.67 9.76
N GLU A 99 -9.91 -5.93 10.06
CA GLU A 99 -10.68 -6.55 11.14
C GLU A 99 -9.81 -6.82 12.35
#